data_a9470b29bc845f62b490975d90f4bfdb
#
_entry.id   a9470b29bc845f62b490975d90f4bfdb
#
_cell.length_a   1.000
_cell.length_b   1.000
_cell.length_c   1.000
_cell.angle_alpha   90.00
_cell.angle_beta   90.00
_cell.angle_gamma   90.00
#
_symmetry.space_group_name_H-M   'P 1'
#
loop_
_entity.id
_entity.type
_entity.pdbx_description
1 polymer ?
#
loop_
_entity_poly.entity_id
_entity_poly.type
_entity_poly.pdbx_seq_one_letter_code
_entity_poly.pdbx_strand_id
1 'polypeptide(L)'
;MKTTFINGACVLVEANGKKIICDPWFVGRAYHGSWAIYPPVNSDNPIFDEIDYIYISHIHPDHLHKESLDRINKDVPVLIHSFEEKFLKFKLQSWGREVFELKHGENFDCGNDVKLHIYAADNCDPKNSSDFFGLGKDAGSNDKSSGIDTVCVIEDGEYTILNVNDCPYALTLDTLELVLDKFGKPDLMLFPYLGAGSFPQCFESYTVEEKVQQAEFKKQKFLDMGLQFLNKCKPKHYLPFAGGYVLCGKMSDLNNFRGNASDVDALKFFKEKYKDGKGFLINKLENFDLKTEKVSKDYTPINEREKKQYFEKILKFKKYDYENDEEPTLEDIVNLLPKAYSKFNEKRQQLNFVTDKNIYVKIPDDKMVKIKSSNDGYEIIDKSSFDDDKYVIYQLDFKLLHRILQGPKYAHWDNATVGSHIRFYRKPDVYEKKIHWCMNYFHS
;
A
#
# COMPACT_ATOMS: atom_id res chain seq x y z
N MET A 1 -7.12 4.68 -26.97
CA MET A 1 -7.07 4.20 -25.54
C MET A 1 -7.45 5.33 -24.62
N LYS A 2 -8.30 5.05 -23.60
CA LYS A 2 -8.72 6.05 -22.60
C LYS A 2 -8.42 5.56 -21.19
N THR A 3 -8.10 6.45 -20.28
CA THR A 3 -7.84 6.16 -18.87
C THR A 3 -8.76 7.01 -18.01
N THR A 4 -9.69 6.37 -17.29
CA THR A 4 -10.58 7.03 -16.32
C THR A 4 -10.01 6.90 -14.93
N PHE A 5 -9.79 8.01 -14.24
CA PHE A 5 -9.34 8.02 -12.85
C PHE A 5 -10.52 7.79 -11.91
N ILE A 6 -10.37 6.86 -10.98
CA ILE A 6 -11.43 6.53 -10.02
C ILE A 6 -11.03 6.97 -8.61
N ASN A 7 -9.95 6.40 -8.07
CA ASN A 7 -9.45 6.77 -6.74
C ASN A 7 -8.12 6.06 -6.43
N GLY A 8 -7.17 6.75 -5.80
CA GLY A 8 -5.91 6.12 -5.39
C GLY A 8 -5.19 5.50 -6.58
N ALA A 9 -4.95 4.18 -6.55
CA ALA A 9 -4.41 3.40 -7.65
C ALA A 9 -5.49 2.82 -8.58
N CYS A 10 -6.77 3.08 -8.30
CA CYS A 10 -7.88 2.59 -9.10
C CYS A 10 -8.07 3.44 -10.35
N VAL A 11 -7.85 2.85 -11.52
CA VAL A 11 -8.12 3.41 -12.84
C VAL A 11 -8.85 2.38 -13.72
N LEU A 12 -9.68 2.87 -14.63
CA LEU A 12 -10.27 2.07 -15.70
C LEU A 12 -9.60 2.43 -17.02
N VAL A 13 -9.06 1.44 -17.72
CA VAL A 13 -8.48 1.58 -19.05
C VAL A 13 -9.46 0.99 -20.08
N GLU A 14 -9.84 1.81 -21.04
CA GLU A 14 -10.67 1.42 -22.18
C GLU A 14 -9.82 1.42 -23.45
N ALA A 15 -9.69 0.26 -24.10
CA ALA A 15 -8.87 0.05 -25.28
C ALA A 15 -9.59 -0.89 -26.26
N ASN A 16 -9.80 -0.47 -27.51
CA ASN A 16 -10.42 -1.28 -28.56
C ASN A 16 -11.69 -2.00 -28.14
N GLY A 17 -12.54 -1.36 -27.31
CA GLY A 17 -13.79 -1.92 -26.80
C GLY A 17 -13.62 -2.87 -25.60
N LYS A 18 -12.43 -3.01 -25.05
CA LYS A 18 -12.15 -3.74 -23.81
C LYS A 18 -11.99 -2.79 -22.63
N LYS A 19 -12.50 -3.19 -21.48
CA LYS A 19 -12.47 -2.41 -20.23
C LYS A 19 -11.73 -3.18 -19.14
N ILE A 20 -10.58 -2.65 -18.70
CA ILE A 20 -9.70 -3.22 -17.69
C ILE A 20 -9.67 -2.29 -16.48
N ILE A 21 -10.18 -2.73 -15.34
CA ILE A 21 -10.06 -1.98 -14.10
C ILE A 21 -8.81 -2.43 -13.32
N CYS A 22 -8.00 -1.48 -12.88
CA CYS A 22 -6.80 -1.72 -12.08
C CYS A 22 -7.10 -1.37 -10.62
N ASP A 23 -6.72 -2.26 -9.69
CA ASP A 23 -6.74 -2.05 -8.23
C ASP A 23 -8.05 -1.41 -7.72
N PRO A 24 -9.21 -2.06 -7.89
CA PRO A 24 -10.50 -1.46 -7.62
C PRO A 24 -10.74 -1.19 -6.13
N TRP A 25 -10.57 0.09 -5.72
CA TRP A 25 -11.01 0.61 -4.44
C TRP A 25 -11.81 1.90 -4.66
N PHE A 26 -13.13 1.79 -4.71
CA PHE A 26 -14.04 2.92 -4.99
C PHE A 26 -15.26 2.99 -4.07
N VAL A 27 -15.39 2.06 -3.14
CA VAL A 27 -16.42 2.02 -2.11
C VAL A 27 -15.80 1.59 -0.78
N GLY A 28 -16.48 1.85 0.34
CA GLY A 28 -16.04 1.39 1.65
C GLY A 28 -14.75 2.07 2.15
N ARG A 29 -14.06 1.37 3.05
CA ARG A 29 -12.86 1.85 3.73
C ARG A 29 -11.83 0.74 3.84
N ALA A 30 -10.56 1.07 3.65
CA ALA A 30 -9.45 0.13 3.74
C ALA A 30 -8.78 0.14 5.14
N TYR A 31 -7.86 -0.80 5.37
CA TYR A 31 -7.04 -0.91 6.58
C TYR A 31 -7.85 -0.82 7.87
N HIS A 32 -8.65 -1.85 8.14
CA HIS A 32 -9.54 -1.93 9.30
C HIS A 32 -10.49 -0.74 9.46
N GLY A 33 -10.75 -0.05 8.35
CA GLY A 33 -11.65 1.09 8.29
C GLY A 33 -11.02 2.43 8.63
N SER A 34 -9.70 2.53 8.77
CA SER A 34 -9.02 3.81 9.04
C SER A 34 -8.81 4.67 7.78
N TRP A 35 -8.71 4.07 6.59
CA TRP A 35 -8.57 4.80 5.34
C TRP A 35 -9.93 4.99 4.68
N ALA A 36 -10.24 6.22 4.34
CA ALA A 36 -11.46 6.59 3.60
C ALA A 36 -11.13 7.29 2.29
N ILE A 37 -12.04 7.18 1.35
CA ILE A 37 -11.99 7.85 0.05
C ILE A 37 -12.53 9.27 0.20
N TYR A 38 -11.76 10.28 -0.23
CA TYR A 38 -12.23 11.66 -0.34
C TYR A 38 -11.72 12.31 -1.65
N PRO A 39 -12.54 13.05 -2.40
CA PRO A 39 -14.01 13.03 -2.34
C PRO A 39 -14.59 11.62 -2.52
N PRO A 40 -15.80 11.31 -2.00
CA PRO A 40 -16.40 10.01 -2.23
C PRO A 40 -16.66 9.75 -3.72
N VAL A 41 -16.54 8.50 -4.15
CA VAL A 41 -16.86 8.07 -5.51
C VAL A 41 -18.32 7.64 -5.56
N ASN A 42 -19.03 7.98 -6.62
CA ASN A 42 -20.35 7.42 -6.90
C ASN A 42 -20.19 5.95 -7.34
N SER A 43 -20.36 5.03 -6.41
CA SER A 43 -20.21 3.59 -6.63
C SER A 43 -21.31 2.96 -7.52
N ASP A 44 -22.41 3.69 -7.72
CA ASP A 44 -23.53 3.25 -8.57
C ASP A 44 -23.38 3.78 -10.00
N ASN A 45 -22.21 4.31 -10.36
CA ASN A 45 -21.93 4.76 -11.72
C ASN A 45 -21.87 3.54 -12.66
N PRO A 46 -22.59 3.56 -13.81
CA PRO A 46 -22.65 2.44 -14.76
C PRO A 46 -21.29 2.00 -15.33
N ILE A 47 -20.26 2.81 -15.18
CA ILE A 47 -18.89 2.48 -15.62
C ILE A 47 -18.39 1.16 -14.99
N PHE A 48 -18.91 0.77 -13.81
CA PHE A 48 -18.55 -0.46 -13.10
C PHE A 48 -19.31 -1.70 -13.54
N ASP A 49 -20.35 -1.55 -14.36
CA ASP A 49 -21.22 -2.67 -14.80
C ASP A 49 -20.64 -3.44 -16.00
N GLU A 50 -19.75 -2.80 -16.77
CA GLU A 50 -19.24 -3.31 -18.04
C GLU A 50 -17.72 -3.55 -18.02
N ILE A 51 -17.21 -4.17 -16.96
CA ILE A 51 -15.79 -4.50 -16.83
C ILE A 51 -15.53 -5.87 -17.46
N ASP A 52 -14.51 -5.95 -18.35
CA ASP A 52 -14.08 -7.21 -18.97
C ASP A 52 -13.02 -7.93 -18.12
N TYR A 53 -12.10 -7.18 -17.51
CA TYR A 53 -10.97 -7.72 -16.74
C TYR A 53 -10.65 -6.86 -15.53
N ILE A 54 -10.15 -7.51 -14.47
CA ILE A 54 -9.65 -6.86 -13.27
C ILE A 54 -8.15 -7.16 -13.16
N TYR A 55 -7.33 -6.15 -13.00
CA TYR A 55 -5.93 -6.31 -12.61
C TYR A 55 -5.77 -5.94 -11.15
N ILE A 56 -5.13 -6.81 -10.36
CA ILE A 56 -4.75 -6.55 -8.97
C ILE A 56 -3.23 -6.60 -8.88
N SER A 57 -2.63 -5.47 -8.51
CA SER A 57 -1.18 -5.34 -8.41
C SER A 57 -0.61 -6.12 -7.23
N HIS A 58 -1.24 -6.04 -6.05
CA HIS A 58 -0.80 -6.69 -4.83
C HIS A 58 -1.88 -6.80 -3.75
N ILE A 59 -1.54 -7.37 -2.59
CA ILE A 59 -2.49 -7.80 -1.55
C ILE A 59 -2.96 -6.69 -0.60
N HIS A 60 -2.40 -5.49 -0.64
CA HIS A 60 -2.79 -4.42 0.26
C HIS A 60 -4.29 -4.04 0.13
N PRO A 61 -4.97 -3.68 1.24
CA PRO A 61 -6.42 -3.48 1.26
C PRO A 61 -6.96 -2.35 0.39
N ASP A 62 -6.16 -1.40 -0.02
CA ASP A 62 -6.53 -0.29 -0.93
C ASP A 62 -6.30 -0.64 -2.42
N HIS A 63 -5.74 -1.81 -2.71
CA HIS A 63 -5.61 -2.43 -4.04
C HIS A 63 -6.50 -3.67 -4.17
N LEU A 64 -6.51 -4.51 -3.14
CA LEU A 64 -7.36 -5.69 -3.03
C LEU A 64 -8.55 -5.41 -2.10
N HIS A 65 -9.56 -4.73 -2.60
CA HIS A 65 -10.69 -4.28 -1.77
C HIS A 65 -11.97 -5.09 -2.05
N LYS A 66 -12.38 -5.89 -1.04
CA LYS A 66 -13.50 -6.83 -1.21
C LYS A 66 -14.82 -6.15 -1.57
N GLU A 67 -15.20 -5.08 -0.85
CA GLU A 67 -16.47 -4.38 -1.09
C GLU A 67 -16.54 -3.79 -2.51
N SER A 68 -15.41 -3.31 -3.05
CA SER A 68 -15.35 -2.81 -4.43
C SER A 68 -15.43 -3.95 -5.44
N LEU A 69 -14.75 -5.07 -5.17
CA LEU A 69 -14.84 -6.25 -6.01
C LEU A 69 -16.27 -6.81 -6.03
N ASP A 70 -16.98 -6.80 -4.90
CA ASP A 70 -18.37 -7.28 -4.82
C ASP A 70 -19.37 -6.44 -5.65
N ARG A 71 -18.99 -5.22 -6.08
CA ARG A 71 -19.76 -4.37 -7.01
C ARG A 71 -19.53 -4.71 -8.49
N ILE A 72 -18.45 -5.40 -8.80
CA ILE A 72 -18.14 -5.86 -10.16
C ILE A 72 -18.66 -7.28 -10.31
N ASN A 73 -19.23 -7.60 -11.48
CA ASN A 73 -19.72 -8.95 -11.76
C ASN A 73 -18.67 -10.01 -11.38
N LYS A 74 -19.11 -11.07 -10.68
CA LYS A 74 -18.21 -12.12 -10.17
C LYS A 74 -17.55 -12.94 -11.27
N ASP A 75 -18.16 -13.02 -12.45
CA ASP A 75 -17.64 -13.74 -13.60
C ASP A 75 -16.49 -13.00 -14.31
N VAL A 76 -16.23 -11.74 -13.94
CA VAL A 76 -15.11 -10.97 -14.49
C VAL A 76 -13.80 -11.55 -13.96
N PRO A 77 -12.91 -12.04 -14.85
CA PRO A 77 -11.66 -12.66 -14.46
C PRO A 77 -10.68 -11.65 -13.85
N VAL A 78 -9.90 -12.13 -12.85
CA VAL A 78 -8.89 -11.34 -12.16
C VAL A 78 -7.50 -11.79 -12.61
N LEU A 79 -6.71 -10.83 -13.08
CA LEU A 79 -5.35 -11.01 -13.56
C LEU A 79 -4.37 -10.56 -12.47
N ILE A 80 -3.45 -11.45 -12.07
CA ILE A 80 -2.43 -11.17 -11.06
C ILE A 80 -1.08 -11.73 -11.50
N HIS A 81 -0.02 -11.26 -10.86
CA HIS A 81 1.30 -11.88 -11.01
C HIS A 81 1.33 -13.28 -10.35
N SER A 82 2.09 -14.19 -10.95
CA SER A 82 2.35 -15.51 -10.39
C SER A 82 3.38 -15.43 -9.27
N PHE A 83 2.98 -14.88 -8.12
CA PHE A 83 3.84 -14.81 -6.93
C PHE A 83 4.24 -16.21 -6.45
N GLU A 84 5.37 -16.30 -5.74
CA GLU A 84 5.75 -17.53 -5.06
C GLU A 84 4.73 -17.89 -3.98
N GLU A 85 4.43 -16.93 -3.10
CA GLU A 85 3.41 -17.06 -2.07
C GLU A 85 2.02 -16.81 -2.67
N LYS A 86 1.13 -17.80 -2.56
CA LYS A 86 -0.19 -17.79 -3.21
C LYS A 86 -1.28 -17.08 -2.40
N PHE A 87 -0.94 -16.23 -1.43
CA PHE A 87 -1.91 -15.56 -0.55
C PHE A 87 -2.94 -14.75 -1.33
N LEU A 88 -2.50 -13.95 -2.31
CA LEU A 88 -3.40 -13.14 -3.13
C LEU A 88 -4.37 -14.01 -3.92
N LYS A 89 -3.87 -15.05 -4.60
CA LYS A 89 -4.68 -16.01 -5.34
C LYS A 89 -5.72 -16.67 -4.46
N PHE A 90 -5.29 -17.28 -3.36
CA PHE A 90 -6.21 -17.99 -2.47
C PHE A 90 -7.26 -17.07 -1.86
N LYS A 91 -6.89 -15.83 -1.56
CA LYS A 91 -7.83 -14.84 -1.03
C LYS A 91 -8.90 -14.49 -2.06
N LEU A 92 -8.53 -14.19 -3.30
CA LEU A 92 -9.46 -13.94 -4.39
C LEU A 92 -10.36 -15.14 -4.68
N GLN A 93 -9.81 -16.35 -4.73
CA GLN A 93 -10.57 -17.58 -4.92
C GLN A 93 -11.54 -17.84 -3.75
N SER A 94 -11.16 -17.52 -2.51
CA SER A 94 -12.05 -17.61 -1.35
C SER A 94 -13.25 -16.66 -1.43
N TRP A 95 -13.16 -15.61 -2.26
CA TRP A 95 -14.26 -14.69 -2.56
C TRP A 95 -15.04 -15.07 -3.83
N GLY A 96 -14.74 -16.26 -4.41
CA GLY A 96 -15.42 -16.80 -5.57
C GLY A 96 -15.00 -16.16 -6.89
N ARG A 97 -13.78 -15.61 -6.98
CA ARG A 97 -13.25 -15.01 -8.21
C ARG A 97 -12.46 -16.03 -9.03
N GLU A 98 -12.61 -15.98 -10.35
CA GLU A 98 -11.71 -16.64 -11.27
C GLU A 98 -10.40 -15.86 -11.36
N VAL A 99 -9.24 -16.55 -11.22
CA VAL A 99 -7.92 -15.91 -11.11
C VAL A 99 -6.96 -16.50 -12.13
N PHE A 100 -6.42 -15.64 -12.98
CA PHE A 100 -5.36 -15.94 -13.92
C PHE A 100 -4.03 -15.41 -13.41
N GLU A 101 -3.06 -16.29 -13.23
CA GLU A 101 -1.70 -15.93 -12.80
C GLU A 101 -0.80 -15.82 -14.03
N LEU A 102 -0.16 -14.66 -14.20
CA LEU A 102 0.83 -14.42 -15.25
C LEU A 102 2.24 -14.46 -14.66
N LYS A 103 3.15 -15.13 -15.35
CA LYS A 103 4.58 -15.08 -15.01
C LYS A 103 5.15 -13.70 -15.32
N HIS A 104 6.33 -13.44 -14.81
CA HIS A 104 7.03 -12.18 -15.04
C HIS A 104 7.17 -11.87 -16.53
N GLY A 105 6.62 -10.73 -16.97
CA GLY A 105 6.63 -10.29 -18.37
C GLY A 105 5.72 -11.06 -19.33
N GLU A 106 4.98 -12.06 -18.83
CA GLU A 106 3.94 -12.74 -19.60
C GLU A 106 2.78 -11.78 -19.87
N ASN A 107 2.14 -11.94 -21.02
CA ASN A 107 0.94 -11.18 -21.35
C ASN A 107 -0.31 -12.05 -21.29
N PHE A 108 -1.42 -11.37 -20.99
CA PHE A 108 -2.77 -11.88 -21.19
C PHE A 108 -3.38 -11.18 -22.41
N ASP A 109 -3.86 -11.96 -23.37
CA ASP A 109 -4.59 -11.45 -24.54
C ASP A 109 -6.03 -11.15 -24.12
N CYS A 110 -6.37 -9.87 -24.02
CA CYS A 110 -7.70 -9.41 -23.67
C CYS A 110 -8.66 -9.42 -24.88
N GLY A 111 -8.18 -9.79 -26.08
CA GLY A 111 -8.89 -9.68 -27.35
C GLY A 111 -8.82 -8.27 -27.97
N ASN A 112 -9.19 -8.16 -29.24
CA ASN A 112 -9.19 -6.91 -30.00
C ASN A 112 -7.84 -6.18 -30.01
N ASP A 113 -6.73 -6.92 -30.09
CA ASP A 113 -5.34 -6.44 -30.03
C ASP A 113 -4.94 -5.80 -28.68
N VAL A 114 -5.76 -5.93 -27.63
CA VAL A 114 -5.44 -5.45 -26.29
C VAL A 114 -4.71 -6.52 -25.51
N LYS A 115 -3.54 -6.19 -24.97
CA LYS A 115 -2.73 -7.07 -24.13
C LYS A 115 -2.37 -6.39 -22.81
N LEU A 116 -2.39 -7.19 -21.75
CA LEU A 116 -1.95 -6.80 -20.43
C LEU A 116 -0.74 -7.64 -20.03
N HIS A 117 0.37 -6.97 -19.67
CA HIS A 117 1.61 -7.59 -19.20
C HIS A 117 1.82 -7.27 -17.74
N ILE A 118 2.23 -8.27 -16.94
CA ILE A 118 2.51 -8.08 -15.52
C ILE A 118 3.97 -8.42 -15.24
N TYR A 119 4.63 -7.54 -14.48
CA TYR A 119 6.02 -7.67 -14.07
C TYR A 119 6.12 -7.53 -12.55
N ALA A 120 6.86 -8.42 -11.88
CA ALA A 120 7.24 -8.22 -10.49
C ALA A 120 8.14 -6.99 -10.35
N ALA A 121 7.93 -6.16 -9.34
CA ALA A 121 8.74 -4.96 -9.13
C ALA A 121 10.23 -5.29 -8.92
N ASP A 122 10.53 -6.39 -8.24
CA ASP A 122 11.90 -6.87 -7.96
C ASP A 122 12.54 -7.66 -9.11
N ASN A 123 11.95 -7.63 -10.31
CA ASN A 123 12.42 -8.38 -11.50
C ASN A 123 12.53 -9.90 -11.27
N CYS A 124 11.74 -10.44 -10.34
CA CYS A 124 11.88 -11.82 -9.86
C CYS A 124 13.29 -12.18 -9.37
N ASP A 125 14.10 -11.18 -9.00
CA ASP A 125 15.40 -11.37 -8.38
C ASP A 125 15.28 -11.22 -6.85
N PRO A 126 15.36 -12.31 -6.07
CA PRO A 126 15.32 -12.27 -4.61
C PRO A 126 16.39 -11.36 -4.00
N LYS A 127 17.50 -11.14 -4.71
CA LYS A 127 18.56 -10.23 -4.27
C LYS A 127 18.07 -8.79 -4.27
N ASN A 128 17.34 -8.35 -5.29
CA ASN A 128 16.78 -6.99 -5.34
C ASN A 128 15.86 -6.73 -4.16
N SER A 129 14.94 -7.65 -3.87
CA SER A 129 14.09 -7.57 -2.69
C SER A 129 14.90 -7.60 -1.38
N SER A 130 15.85 -8.52 -1.28
CA SER A 130 16.68 -8.65 -0.09
C SER A 130 17.50 -7.40 0.20
N ASP A 131 18.13 -6.82 -0.82
CA ASP A 131 18.92 -5.59 -0.70
C ASP A 131 17.99 -4.40 -0.36
N PHE A 132 16.85 -4.28 -1.04
CA PHE A 132 15.89 -3.21 -0.80
C PHE A 132 15.29 -3.26 0.62
N PHE A 133 14.86 -4.45 1.07
CA PHE A 133 14.30 -4.64 2.40
C PHE A 133 15.35 -4.84 3.49
N GLY A 134 16.64 -5.00 3.14
CA GLY A 134 17.72 -5.22 4.11
C GLY A 134 17.63 -6.58 4.81
N LEU A 135 17.17 -7.62 4.11
CA LEU A 135 16.88 -8.94 4.70
C LEU A 135 18.10 -9.88 4.73
N GLY A 136 19.13 -9.64 3.91
CA GLY A 136 20.30 -10.55 3.75
C GLY A 136 20.10 -11.60 2.67
N LYS A 137 21.17 -12.33 2.30
CA LYS A 137 21.22 -13.16 1.10
C LYS A 137 20.36 -14.42 1.08
N ASP A 138 19.74 -14.79 2.21
CA ASP A 138 19.04 -16.07 2.36
C ASP A 138 17.50 -15.97 2.21
N ALA A 139 16.99 -14.82 1.78
CA ALA A 139 15.56 -14.59 1.67
C ALA A 139 15.02 -14.91 0.27
N GLY A 140 15.03 -16.17 -0.09
CA GLY A 140 14.29 -16.62 -1.28
C GLY A 140 15.12 -17.43 -2.30
N SER A 141 14.47 -18.40 -2.89
CA SER A 141 15.03 -19.32 -3.88
C SER A 141 14.52 -19.00 -5.29
N ASN A 142 15.46 -18.93 -6.23
CA ASN A 142 15.32 -19.21 -7.67
C ASN A 142 14.09 -18.63 -8.42
N ASP A 143 14.33 -17.59 -9.21
CA ASP A 143 13.48 -17.10 -10.31
C ASP A 143 12.03 -16.69 -9.97
N LYS A 144 11.75 -16.40 -8.70
CA LYS A 144 10.41 -15.97 -8.26
C LYS A 144 10.48 -14.70 -7.44
N SER A 145 9.51 -13.81 -7.63
CA SER A 145 9.39 -12.61 -6.82
C SER A 145 9.20 -12.94 -5.35
N SER A 146 10.04 -12.36 -4.50
CA SER A 146 9.87 -12.35 -3.05
C SER A 146 9.15 -11.09 -2.54
N GLY A 147 8.95 -10.11 -3.42
CA GLY A 147 8.14 -8.91 -3.18
C GLY A 147 6.66 -9.15 -3.48
N ILE A 148 5.83 -8.17 -3.14
CA ILE A 148 4.38 -8.22 -3.41
C ILE A 148 3.96 -7.26 -4.53
N ASP A 149 4.79 -6.26 -4.86
CA ASP A 149 4.45 -5.19 -5.78
C ASP A 149 4.67 -5.61 -7.23
N THR A 150 3.80 -5.13 -8.13
CA THR A 150 3.90 -5.40 -9.56
C THR A 150 3.70 -4.15 -10.40
N VAL A 151 4.32 -4.16 -11.58
CA VAL A 151 4.16 -3.18 -12.65
C VAL A 151 3.29 -3.79 -13.74
N CYS A 152 2.40 -3.00 -14.32
CA CYS A 152 1.54 -3.43 -15.42
C CYS A 152 1.77 -2.57 -16.66
N VAL A 153 1.86 -3.22 -17.83
CA VAL A 153 1.80 -2.54 -19.14
C VAL A 153 0.53 -2.98 -19.87
N ILE A 154 -0.26 -2.02 -20.33
CA ILE A 154 -1.43 -2.24 -21.16
C ILE A 154 -1.15 -1.64 -22.54
N GLU A 155 -1.26 -2.46 -23.59
CA GLU A 155 -1.07 -2.05 -24.99
C GLU A 155 -2.28 -2.41 -25.86
N ASP A 156 -2.52 -1.63 -26.92
CA ASP A 156 -3.59 -1.88 -27.91
C ASP A 156 -3.10 -1.87 -29.36
N GLY A 157 -1.79 -2.04 -29.55
CA GLY A 157 -1.13 -1.99 -30.85
C GLY A 157 -0.79 -0.57 -31.33
N GLU A 158 -1.41 0.47 -30.79
CA GLU A 158 -1.14 1.88 -31.13
C GLU A 158 -0.53 2.63 -29.92
N TYR A 159 -1.02 2.38 -28.70
CA TYR A 159 -0.61 3.08 -27.47
C TYR A 159 -0.16 2.11 -26.40
N THR A 160 0.68 2.61 -25.49
CA THR A 160 1.14 1.91 -24.30
C THR A 160 0.89 2.74 -23.04
N ILE A 161 0.29 2.09 -22.01
CA ILE A 161 0.15 2.64 -20.67
C ILE A 161 1.06 1.84 -19.73
N LEU A 162 1.98 2.53 -19.06
CA LEU A 162 2.79 1.97 -17.99
C LEU A 162 2.18 2.37 -16.64
N ASN A 163 1.67 1.39 -15.91
CA ASN A 163 1.15 1.56 -14.56
C ASN A 163 2.13 0.97 -13.55
N VAL A 164 2.86 1.81 -12.82
CA VAL A 164 3.81 1.39 -11.79
C VAL A 164 3.19 1.27 -10.40
N ASN A 165 1.91 1.58 -10.27
CA ASN A 165 1.19 1.55 -8.99
C ASN A 165 1.92 2.35 -7.91
N ASP A 166 2.11 1.77 -6.74
CA ASP A 166 2.87 2.34 -5.62
C ASP A 166 4.24 1.66 -5.43
N CYS A 167 4.76 1.01 -6.49
CA CYS A 167 6.07 0.37 -6.47
C CYS A 167 7.17 1.36 -6.05
N PRO A 168 8.09 0.96 -5.16
CA PRO A 168 9.27 1.76 -4.84
C PRO A 168 10.24 1.84 -6.02
N TYR A 169 10.66 3.05 -6.42
CA TYR A 169 11.56 3.24 -7.56
C TYR A 169 12.83 2.38 -7.49
N ALA A 170 13.50 2.38 -6.33
CA ALA A 170 14.76 1.65 -6.17
C ALA A 170 14.62 0.12 -6.32
N LEU A 171 13.44 -0.44 -5.98
CA LEU A 171 13.15 -1.86 -6.18
C LEU A 171 12.84 -2.18 -7.65
N THR A 172 12.30 -1.19 -8.39
CA THR A 172 11.68 -1.41 -9.70
C THR A 172 12.65 -1.14 -10.86
N LEU A 173 13.88 -0.71 -10.60
CA LEU A 173 14.83 -0.26 -11.62
C LEU A 173 15.06 -1.28 -12.74
N ASP A 174 15.40 -2.52 -12.39
CA ASP A 174 15.70 -3.57 -13.36
C ASP A 174 14.44 -3.95 -14.16
N THR A 175 13.30 -3.98 -13.50
CA THR A 175 12.01 -4.21 -14.16
C THR A 175 11.67 -3.10 -15.15
N LEU A 176 11.92 -1.83 -14.78
CA LEU A 176 11.73 -0.72 -15.71
C LEU A 176 12.66 -0.77 -16.92
N GLU A 177 13.89 -1.21 -16.75
CA GLU A 177 14.81 -1.42 -17.89
C GLU A 177 14.24 -2.46 -18.86
N LEU A 178 13.83 -3.61 -18.35
CA LEU A 178 13.20 -4.67 -19.14
C LEU A 178 11.95 -4.17 -19.88
N VAL A 179 11.10 -3.41 -19.21
CA VAL A 179 9.87 -2.84 -19.80
C VAL A 179 10.22 -1.83 -20.90
N LEU A 180 11.16 -0.93 -20.65
CA LEU A 180 11.57 0.08 -21.62
C LEU A 180 12.28 -0.51 -22.84
N ASP A 181 13.06 -1.57 -22.65
CA ASP A 181 13.70 -2.29 -23.76
C ASP A 181 12.67 -2.95 -24.68
N LYS A 182 11.57 -3.44 -24.11
CA LYS A 182 10.51 -4.13 -24.86
C LYS A 182 9.51 -3.17 -25.53
N PHE A 183 9.06 -2.14 -24.80
CA PHE A 183 7.94 -1.26 -25.24
C PHE A 183 8.39 0.15 -25.61
N GLY A 184 9.64 0.52 -25.31
CA GLY A 184 10.09 1.90 -25.47
C GLY A 184 9.48 2.85 -24.44
N LYS A 185 9.39 4.13 -24.82
CA LYS A 185 8.80 5.17 -23.96
C LYS A 185 7.27 5.01 -23.92
N PRO A 186 6.66 4.95 -22.73
CA PRO A 186 5.20 4.84 -22.65
C PRO A 186 4.48 6.13 -23.12
N ASP A 187 3.33 5.96 -23.78
CA ASP A 187 2.47 7.08 -24.14
C ASP A 187 1.84 7.73 -22.92
N LEU A 188 1.47 6.92 -21.93
CA LEU A 188 1.01 7.37 -20.62
C LEU A 188 1.69 6.58 -19.50
N MET A 189 2.16 7.31 -18.50
CA MET A 189 2.68 6.72 -17.27
C MET A 189 1.82 7.12 -16.07
N LEU A 190 1.42 6.12 -15.29
CA LEU A 190 0.76 6.25 -13.98
C LEU A 190 1.79 5.88 -12.92
N PHE A 191 2.08 6.81 -11.98
CA PHE A 191 3.17 6.60 -11.01
C PHE A 191 2.88 7.22 -9.65
N PRO A 192 3.45 6.64 -8.55
CA PRO A 192 3.20 7.11 -7.20
C PRO A 192 4.00 8.38 -6.89
N TYR A 193 3.38 9.27 -6.12
CA TYR A 193 4.01 10.48 -5.60
C TYR A 193 3.77 10.71 -4.12
N LEU A 194 3.07 9.77 -3.48
CA LEU A 194 2.71 9.80 -2.07
C LEU A 194 3.23 8.55 -1.36
N GLY A 195 3.54 8.69 -0.07
CA GLY A 195 3.95 7.57 0.76
C GLY A 195 2.87 7.14 1.73
N ALA A 196 2.55 5.87 1.71
CA ALA A 196 1.75 5.22 2.73
C ALA A 196 2.51 5.09 4.08
N GLY A 197 1.88 4.43 5.05
CA GLY A 197 2.49 4.04 6.31
C GLY A 197 2.33 5.05 7.45
N SER A 198 2.80 4.64 8.62
CA SER A 198 2.59 5.29 9.91
C SER A 198 3.59 6.39 10.26
N PHE A 199 4.65 6.56 9.46
CA PHE A 199 5.66 7.59 9.69
C PHE A 199 5.29 8.91 8.99
N PRO A 200 5.46 10.05 9.65
CA PRO A 200 5.86 10.26 11.06
C PRO A 200 4.66 10.34 12.03
N GLN A 201 3.42 10.35 11.53
CA GLN A 201 2.21 10.68 12.28
C GLN A 201 1.97 9.82 13.53
N CYS A 202 2.42 8.57 13.54
CA CYS A 202 2.25 7.62 14.64
C CYS A 202 3.47 7.48 15.55
N PHE A 203 4.51 8.29 15.36
CA PHE A 203 5.73 8.22 16.17
C PHE A 203 5.63 9.23 17.33
N GLU A 204 5.34 8.69 18.52
CA GLU A 204 5.03 9.49 19.71
C GLU A 204 6.29 10.00 20.44
N SER A 205 7.47 9.61 19.99
CA SER A 205 8.75 10.19 20.45
C SER A 205 8.98 11.60 19.88
N TYR A 206 8.25 12.00 18.83
CA TYR A 206 8.38 13.32 18.22
C TYR A 206 7.44 14.34 18.85
N THR A 207 7.92 15.56 19.01
CA THR A 207 7.06 16.74 19.26
C THR A 207 6.20 17.03 18.02
N VAL A 208 5.24 17.95 18.16
CA VAL A 208 4.40 18.40 17.03
C VAL A 208 5.27 19.01 15.91
N GLU A 209 6.24 19.85 16.30
CA GLU A 209 7.17 20.53 15.39
C GLU A 209 8.03 19.52 14.64
N GLU A 210 8.56 18.52 15.35
CA GLU A 210 9.34 17.43 14.73
C GLU A 210 8.48 16.59 13.77
N LYS A 211 7.22 16.26 14.14
CA LYS A 211 6.30 15.57 13.23
C LYS A 211 6.08 16.36 11.93
N VAL A 212 5.93 17.69 12.02
CA VAL A 212 5.79 18.56 10.84
C VAL A 212 7.06 18.52 9.98
N GLN A 213 8.24 18.62 10.58
CA GLN A 213 9.51 18.56 9.85
C GLN A 213 9.70 17.21 9.15
N GLN A 214 9.41 16.11 9.85
CA GLN A 214 9.51 14.77 9.28
C GLN A 214 8.46 14.52 8.19
N ALA A 215 7.27 15.11 8.31
CA ALA A 215 6.25 15.08 7.28
C ALA A 215 6.71 15.80 6.00
N GLU A 216 7.33 16.98 6.13
CA GLU A 216 7.89 17.71 4.99
C GLU A 216 9.03 16.94 4.31
N PHE A 217 9.95 16.34 5.11
CA PHE A 217 10.99 15.46 4.57
C PHE A 217 10.42 14.28 3.81
N LYS A 218 9.40 13.60 4.37
CA LYS A 218 8.72 12.49 3.69
C LYS A 218 8.09 12.95 2.37
N LYS A 219 7.38 14.08 2.38
CA LYS A 219 6.76 14.66 1.18
C LYS A 219 7.78 14.86 0.07
N GLN A 220 8.91 15.51 0.38
CA GLN A 220 9.96 15.75 -0.60
C GLN A 220 10.55 14.45 -1.14
N LYS A 221 10.81 13.48 -0.28
CA LYS A 221 11.34 12.16 -0.68
C LYS A 221 10.44 11.47 -1.71
N PHE A 222 9.12 11.52 -1.54
CA PHE A 222 8.20 10.89 -2.49
C PHE A 222 8.02 11.68 -3.78
N LEU A 223 8.10 13.01 -3.73
CA LEU A 223 8.16 13.83 -4.94
C LEU A 223 9.45 13.53 -5.74
N ASP A 224 10.59 13.42 -5.07
CA ASP A 224 11.86 13.09 -5.73
C ASP A 224 11.82 11.68 -6.33
N MET A 225 11.17 10.71 -5.66
CA MET A 225 10.96 9.37 -6.21
C MET A 225 10.10 9.41 -7.48
N GLY A 226 9.01 10.17 -7.48
CA GLY A 226 8.18 10.38 -8.68
C GLY A 226 8.98 11.00 -9.83
N LEU A 227 9.85 11.96 -9.54
CA LEU A 227 10.74 12.55 -10.54
C LEU A 227 11.76 11.55 -11.10
N GLN A 228 12.27 10.63 -10.27
CA GLN A 228 13.15 9.56 -10.74
C GLN A 228 12.45 8.66 -11.76
N PHE A 229 11.18 8.27 -11.53
CA PHE A 229 10.38 7.54 -12.51
C PHE A 229 10.25 8.28 -13.83
N LEU A 230 9.89 9.57 -13.79
CA LEU A 230 9.76 10.39 -14.99
C LEU A 230 11.07 10.49 -15.78
N ASN A 231 12.19 10.72 -15.12
CA ASN A 231 13.50 10.81 -15.74
C ASN A 231 13.96 9.48 -16.34
N LYS A 232 13.60 8.34 -15.74
CA LYS A 232 13.94 7.01 -16.25
C LYS A 232 13.08 6.63 -17.45
N CYS A 233 11.75 6.75 -17.32
CA CYS A 233 10.81 6.24 -18.31
C CYS A 233 10.54 7.22 -19.46
N LYS A 234 10.72 8.50 -19.24
CA LYS A 234 10.51 9.59 -20.23
C LYS A 234 9.18 9.48 -20.97
N PRO A 235 8.05 9.38 -20.25
CA PRO A 235 6.73 9.21 -20.85
C PRO A 235 6.31 10.43 -21.66
N LYS A 236 5.46 10.21 -22.70
CA LYS A 236 4.86 11.30 -23.47
C LYS A 236 3.86 12.08 -22.61
N HIS A 237 3.01 11.34 -21.87
CA HIS A 237 2.07 11.89 -20.89
C HIS A 237 2.27 11.23 -19.54
N TYR A 238 1.94 11.96 -18.46
CA TYR A 238 2.02 11.38 -17.12
C TYR A 238 0.93 11.89 -16.19
N LEU A 239 0.42 10.98 -15.37
CA LEU A 239 -0.54 11.23 -14.29
C LEU A 239 0.08 10.80 -12.96
N PRO A 240 0.41 11.73 -12.04
CA PRO A 240 0.70 11.38 -10.65
C PRO A 240 -0.55 10.79 -10.02
N PHE A 241 -0.46 9.55 -9.51
CA PHE A 241 -1.60 8.84 -8.92
C PHE A 241 -1.14 7.95 -7.75
N ALA A 242 -1.87 6.91 -7.38
CA ALA A 242 -1.55 6.00 -6.28
C ALA A 242 -1.33 6.75 -4.95
N GLY A 243 -2.42 7.20 -4.39
CA GLY A 243 -2.50 7.98 -3.16
C GLY A 243 -3.90 8.56 -3.05
N GLY A 244 -4.13 9.51 -2.17
CA GLY A 244 -5.44 10.20 -2.12
C GLY A 244 -6.44 9.58 -1.16
N TYR A 245 -5.98 8.77 -0.18
CA TYR A 245 -6.79 8.39 0.97
C TYR A 245 -6.73 9.45 2.06
N VAL A 246 -7.68 9.40 3.00
CA VAL A 246 -7.69 10.20 4.22
C VAL A 246 -7.90 9.30 5.42
N LEU A 247 -7.22 9.60 6.53
CA LEU A 247 -7.46 8.91 7.79
C LEU A 247 -8.79 9.40 8.39
N CYS A 248 -9.60 8.48 8.90
CA CYS A 248 -10.89 8.76 9.52
C CYS A 248 -11.01 8.16 10.91
N GLY A 249 -12.15 8.37 11.58
CA GLY A 249 -12.37 7.92 12.95
C GLY A 249 -11.35 8.52 13.93
N LYS A 250 -10.92 7.74 14.88
CA LYS A 250 -9.93 8.12 15.92
C LYS A 250 -8.58 8.59 15.34
N MET A 251 -8.28 8.27 14.06
CA MET A 251 -7.01 8.63 13.39
C MET A 251 -7.11 9.92 12.57
N SER A 252 -8.27 10.56 12.52
CA SER A 252 -8.52 11.73 11.66
C SER A 252 -7.55 12.90 11.90
N ASP A 253 -7.15 13.15 13.14
CA ASP A 253 -6.25 14.24 13.49
C ASP A 253 -4.81 14.03 12.98
N LEU A 254 -4.44 12.78 12.67
CA LEU A 254 -3.13 12.44 12.11
C LEU A 254 -2.93 12.90 10.67
N ASN A 255 -4.01 13.25 9.95
CA ASN A 255 -3.90 13.74 8.58
C ASN A 255 -2.96 14.94 8.45
N ASN A 256 -2.82 15.75 9.49
CA ASN A 256 -1.95 16.93 9.50
C ASN A 256 -0.45 16.59 9.42
N PHE A 257 -0.07 15.33 9.72
CA PHE A 257 1.32 14.91 9.82
C PHE A 257 1.71 13.82 8.82
N ARG A 258 0.87 13.53 7.83
CA ARG A 258 1.13 12.40 6.89
C ARG A 258 2.27 12.66 5.90
N GLY A 259 2.63 13.91 5.67
CA GLY A 259 3.68 14.27 4.72
C GLY A 259 3.29 13.97 3.27
N ASN A 260 2.09 14.37 2.88
CA ASN A 260 1.58 14.18 1.52
C ASN A 260 1.50 15.53 0.80
N ALA A 261 2.01 15.58 -0.43
CA ALA A 261 1.75 16.71 -1.33
C ALA A 261 0.29 16.69 -1.78
N SER A 262 -0.32 17.85 -2.04
CA SER A 262 -1.53 17.89 -2.84
C SER A 262 -1.22 17.48 -4.29
N ASP A 263 -2.22 16.98 -5.01
CA ASP A 263 -2.09 16.64 -6.43
C ASP A 263 -1.67 17.84 -7.29
N VAL A 264 -2.19 19.04 -6.98
CA VAL A 264 -1.82 20.29 -7.64
C VAL A 264 -0.35 20.64 -7.39
N ASP A 265 0.11 20.56 -6.12
CA ASP A 265 1.51 20.87 -5.77
C ASP A 265 2.46 19.85 -6.39
N ALA A 266 2.08 18.56 -6.39
CA ALA A 266 2.86 17.50 -7.01
C ALA A 266 2.98 17.71 -8.53
N LEU A 267 1.88 17.99 -9.23
CA LEU A 267 1.93 18.26 -10.66
C LEU A 267 2.77 19.50 -10.97
N LYS A 268 2.64 20.57 -10.16
CA LYS A 268 3.47 21.77 -10.31
C LYS A 268 4.95 21.44 -10.17
N PHE A 269 5.34 20.69 -9.12
CA PHE A 269 6.71 20.24 -8.91
C PHE A 269 7.24 19.44 -10.11
N PHE A 270 6.48 18.48 -10.63
CA PHE A 270 6.89 17.67 -11.76
C PHE A 270 7.01 18.50 -13.04
N LYS A 271 6.07 19.40 -13.34
CA LYS A 271 6.15 20.30 -14.51
C LYS A 271 7.34 21.26 -14.45
N GLU A 272 7.77 21.67 -13.25
CA GLU A 272 8.95 22.51 -13.06
C GLU A 272 10.26 21.74 -13.31
N LYS A 273 10.32 20.47 -12.90
CA LYS A 273 11.54 19.66 -12.92
C LYS A 273 11.69 18.76 -14.15
N TYR A 274 10.58 18.34 -14.76
CA TYR A 274 10.55 17.45 -15.92
C TYR A 274 9.86 18.13 -17.11
N LYS A 275 10.59 18.29 -18.22
CA LYS A 275 10.13 19.09 -19.40
C LYS A 275 9.79 18.23 -20.61
N ASP A 276 10.19 16.96 -20.64
CA ASP A 276 10.10 16.10 -21.82
C ASP A 276 8.72 15.48 -22.05
N GLY A 277 7.80 15.60 -21.08
CA GLY A 277 6.45 15.04 -21.14
C GLY A 277 5.37 16.01 -20.64
N LYS A 278 4.10 15.67 -20.94
CA LYS A 278 2.94 16.48 -20.57
C LYS A 278 2.25 15.90 -19.33
N GLY A 279 2.39 16.54 -18.18
CA GLY A 279 1.66 16.18 -16.95
C GLY A 279 0.28 16.80 -16.90
N PHE A 280 -0.69 16.05 -16.37
CA PHE A 280 -2.07 16.48 -16.18
C PHE A 280 -2.68 15.88 -14.91
N LEU A 281 -3.82 16.39 -14.50
CA LEU A 281 -4.68 15.84 -13.45
C LEU A 281 -6.06 15.55 -14.03
N ILE A 282 -6.74 14.58 -13.45
CA ILE A 282 -8.10 14.18 -13.82
C ILE A 282 -8.95 14.13 -12.53
N ASN A 283 -10.17 14.65 -12.58
CA ASN A 283 -11.14 14.46 -11.52
C ASN A 283 -11.63 13.00 -11.49
N LYS A 284 -12.16 12.57 -10.36
CA LYS A 284 -12.75 11.22 -10.23
C LYS A 284 -13.87 11.02 -11.25
N LEU A 285 -13.87 9.85 -11.88
CA LEU A 285 -14.80 9.44 -12.96
C LEU A 285 -14.68 10.23 -14.27
N GLU A 286 -13.66 11.09 -14.39
CA GLU A 286 -13.29 11.73 -15.65
C GLU A 286 -12.12 10.97 -16.30
N ASN A 287 -11.92 11.17 -17.61
CA ASN A 287 -10.92 10.41 -18.35
C ASN A 287 -9.95 11.29 -19.13
N PHE A 288 -8.81 10.70 -19.49
CA PHE A 288 -7.86 11.18 -20.48
C PHE A 288 -7.88 10.27 -21.70
N ASP A 289 -8.02 10.84 -22.88
CA ASP A 289 -8.00 10.11 -24.15
C ASP A 289 -6.65 10.30 -24.84
N LEU A 290 -5.88 9.23 -25.00
CA LEU A 290 -4.57 9.23 -25.65
C LEU A 290 -4.62 9.64 -27.11
N LYS A 291 -5.71 9.32 -27.83
CA LYS A 291 -5.86 9.68 -29.24
C LYS A 291 -6.03 11.18 -29.44
N THR A 292 -6.81 11.83 -28.59
CA THR A 292 -7.06 13.27 -28.69
C THR A 292 -6.11 14.09 -27.83
N GLU A 293 -5.35 13.45 -26.93
CA GLU A 293 -4.50 14.05 -25.90
C GLU A 293 -5.26 15.04 -24.98
N LYS A 294 -6.52 14.75 -24.69
CA LYS A 294 -7.40 15.63 -23.90
C LYS A 294 -8.02 14.91 -22.71
N VAL A 295 -8.19 15.65 -21.64
CA VAL A 295 -9.07 15.26 -20.52
C VAL A 295 -10.52 15.54 -20.89
N SER A 296 -11.45 14.70 -20.38
CA SER A 296 -12.89 14.87 -20.64
C SER A 296 -13.46 16.14 -20.04
N LYS A 297 -12.85 16.61 -18.95
CA LYS A 297 -13.23 17.84 -18.25
C LYS A 297 -12.01 18.48 -17.60
N ASP A 298 -11.99 19.81 -17.55
CA ASP A 298 -10.95 20.54 -16.85
C ASP A 298 -10.89 20.16 -15.36
N TYR A 299 -9.67 20.00 -14.86
CA TYR A 299 -9.45 19.62 -13.47
C TYR A 299 -9.93 20.70 -12.50
N THR A 300 -10.72 20.30 -11.53
CA THR A 300 -11.20 21.16 -10.44
C THR A 300 -10.51 20.71 -9.14
N PRO A 301 -9.68 21.57 -8.51
CA PRO A 301 -9.04 21.25 -7.24
C PRO A 301 -10.03 20.94 -6.13
N ILE A 302 -9.60 20.11 -5.18
CA ILE A 302 -10.40 19.80 -3.98
C ILE A 302 -10.68 21.09 -3.19
N ASN A 303 -11.95 21.31 -2.88
CA ASN A 303 -12.38 22.41 -2.02
C ASN A 303 -12.06 22.07 -0.55
N GLU A 304 -11.04 22.70 0.02
CA GLU A 304 -10.58 22.45 1.37
C GLU A 304 -11.64 22.76 2.47
N ARG A 305 -12.55 23.73 2.20
CA ARG A 305 -13.66 24.03 3.13
C ARG A 305 -14.68 22.88 3.16
N GLU A 306 -15.05 22.35 2.00
CA GLU A 306 -15.97 21.22 1.90
C GLU A 306 -15.33 19.95 2.48
N LYS A 307 -14.05 19.73 2.21
CA LYS A 307 -13.26 18.64 2.79
C LYS A 307 -13.27 18.71 4.31
N LYS A 308 -12.99 19.87 4.90
CA LYS A 308 -13.02 20.07 6.35
C LYS A 308 -14.40 19.78 6.92
N GLN A 309 -15.47 20.28 6.28
CA GLN A 309 -16.84 20.02 6.72
C GLN A 309 -17.19 18.53 6.66
N TYR A 310 -16.78 17.81 5.62
CA TYR A 310 -16.99 16.38 5.46
C TYR A 310 -16.24 15.60 6.54
N PHE A 311 -15.02 16.01 6.85
CA PHE A 311 -14.23 15.44 7.94
C PHE A 311 -14.94 15.57 9.28
N GLU A 312 -15.31 16.79 9.66
CA GLU A 312 -15.89 17.08 10.96
C GLU A 312 -17.29 16.45 11.15
N LYS A 313 -18.08 16.34 10.08
CA LYS A 313 -19.45 15.84 10.15
C LYS A 313 -19.59 14.34 9.93
N ILE A 314 -18.66 13.72 9.18
CA ILE A 314 -18.81 12.35 8.70
C ILE A 314 -17.62 11.48 9.06
N LEU A 315 -16.41 11.85 8.61
CA LEU A 315 -15.26 10.95 8.71
C LEU A 315 -14.77 10.76 10.14
N LYS A 316 -14.81 11.80 10.95
CA LYS A 316 -14.38 11.75 12.37
C LYS A 316 -15.17 10.73 13.21
N PHE A 317 -16.43 10.46 12.84
CA PHE A 317 -17.31 9.54 13.58
C PHE A 317 -17.35 8.11 13.04
N LYS A 318 -16.50 7.80 12.04
CA LYS A 318 -16.43 6.44 11.51
C LYS A 318 -15.77 5.50 12.52
N LYS A 319 -16.45 4.39 12.80
CA LYS A 319 -15.92 3.31 13.65
C LYS A 319 -15.07 2.36 12.83
N TYR A 320 -14.08 1.74 13.45
CA TYR A 320 -13.27 0.70 12.84
C TYR A 320 -13.96 -0.66 12.89
N ASP A 321 -13.56 -1.58 12.04
CA ASP A 321 -14.21 -2.89 11.92
C ASP A 321 -14.09 -3.75 13.19
N TYR A 322 -13.00 -3.57 13.95
CA TYR A 322 -12.74 -4.28 15.21
C TYR A 322 -13.42 -3.64 16.45
N GLU A 323 -13.97 -2.44 16.33
CA GLU A 323 -14.58 -1.76 17.50
C GLU A 323 -15.83 -2.47 18.04
N ASN A 324 -16.45 -3.33 17.23
CA ASN A 324 -17.60 -4.14 17.65
C ASN A 324 -17.18 -5.47 18.31
N ASP A 325 -15.90 -5.83 18.33
CA ASP A 325 -15.44 -7.03 19.03
C ASP A 325 -15.56 -6.86 20.55
N GLU A 326 -15.58 -7.99 21.25
CA GLU A 326 -15.46 -8.01 22.70
C GLU A 326 -14.05 -7.54 23.12
N GLU A 327 -13.96 -6.86 24.25
CA GLU A 327 -12.68 -6.45 24.83
C GLU A 327 -11.94 -7.67 25.32
N PRO A 328 -10.73 -7.97 24.82
CA PRO A 328 -9.99 -9.14 25.27
C PRO A 328 -9.48 -8.97 26.69
N THR A 329 -9.52 -10.03 27.46
CA THR A 329 -8.88 -10.09 28.76
C THR A 329 -7.35 -10.24 28.61
N LEU A 330 -6.62 -10.03 29.70
CA LEU A 330 -5.17 -10.32 29.71
C LEU A 330 -4.91 -11.80 29.38
N GLU A 331 -5.73 -12.72 29.87
CA GLU A 331 -5.60 -14.17 29.63
C GLU A 331 -5.77 -14.50 28.15
N ASP A 332 -6.74 -13.91 27.46
CA ASP A 332 -6.94 -14.10 26.00
C ASP A 332 -5.68 -13.73 25.20
N ILE A 333 -5.00 -12.66 25.58
CA ILE A 333 -3.75 -12.24 24.95
C ILE A 333 -2.60 -13.18 25.31
N VAL A 334 -2.42 -13.47 26.60
CA VAL A 334 -1.29 -14.28 27.12
C VAL A 334 -1.28 -15.69 26.53
N ASN A 335 -2.45 -16.29 26.34
CA ASN A 335 -2.59 -17.63 25.77
C ASN A 335 -2.09 -17.73 24.30
N LEU A 336 -2.05 -16.62 23.57
CA LEU A 336 -1.57 -16.56 22.18
C LEU A 336 -0.05 -16.33 22.08
N LEU A 337 0.58 -15.75 23.13
CA LEU A 337 1.98 -15.32 23.09
C LEU A 337 3.00 -16.44 22.83
N PRO A 338 2.88 -17.65 23.41
CA PRO A 338 3.91 -18.69 23.20
C PRO A 338 4.08 -19.02 21.70
N LYS A 339 2.96 -19.18 20.98
CA LYS A 339 2.99 -19.49 19.55
C LYS A 339 3.41 -18.28 18.72
N ALA A 340 2.92 -17.08 19.06
CA ALA A 340 3.33 -15.84 18.41
C ALA A 340 4.85 -15.62 18.54
N TYR A 341 5.40 -15.82 19.73
CA TYR A 341 6.84 -15.71 19.93
C TYR A 341 7.65 -16.76 19.16
N SER A 342 7.16 -18.02 19.10
CA SER A 342 7.84 -19.06 18.31
C SER A 342 8.02 -18.64 16.86
N LYS A 343 6.94 -18.18 16.19
CA LYS A 343 7.00 -17.74 14.79
C LYS A 343 7.87 -16.50 14.60
N PHE A 344 7.76 -15.52 15.51
CA PHE A 344 8.65 -14.37 15.53
C PHE A 344 10.12 -14.80 15.59
N ASN A 345 10.45 -15.73 16.50
CA ASN A 345 11.81 -16.19 16.71
C ASN A 345 12.33 -17.04 15.55
N GLU A 346 11.50 -17.87 14.93
CA GLU A 346 11.83 -18.58 13.70
C GLU A 346 12.22 -17.60 12.59
N LYS A 347 11.41 -16.54 12.41
CA LYS A 347 11.72 -15.49 11.42
C LYS A 347 12.98 -14.72 11.76
N ARG A 348 13.19 -14.40 13.04
CA ARG A 348 14.40 -13.76 13.54
C ARG A 348 15.66 -14.57 13.22
N GLN A 349 15.59 -15.89 13.43
CA GLN A 349 16.69 -16.82 13.10
C GLN A 349 16.93 -16.89 11.59
N GLN A 350 15.88 -17.03 10.77
CA GLN A 350 16.00 -17.04 9.30
C GLN A 350 16.70 -15.77 8.76
N LEU A 351 16.45 -14.63 9.39
CA LEU A 351 17.05 -13.36 8.99
C LEU A 351 18.42 -13.09 9.62
N ASN A 352 18.95 -14.00 10.45
CA ASN A 352 20.14 -13.77 11.27
C ASN A 352 20.08 -12.40 11.95
N PHE A 353 18.90 -12.05 12.48
CA PHE A 353 18.65 -10.69 12.98
C PHE A 353 19.06 -10.53 14.43
N VAL A 354 19.98 -9.60 14.65
CA VAL A 354 20.44 -9.16 15.96
C VAL A 354 20.11 -7.68 16.15
N THR A 355 19.60 -7.32 17.31
CA THR A 355 19.32 -5.93 17.70
C THR A 355 19.74 -5.73 19.15
N ASP A 356 20.08 -4.51 19.52
CA ASP A 356 20.33 -4.12 20.92
C ASP A 356 19.09 -3.51 21.60
N LYS A 357 17.96 -3.45 20.87
CA LYS A 357 16.68 -2.93 21.36
C LYS A 357 15.80 -4.06 21.86
N ASN A 358 15.21 -3.89 23.04
CA ASN A 358 14.07 -4.69 23.47
C ASN A 358 12.79 -4.23 22.73
N ILE A 359 11.95 -5.19 22.35
CA ILE A 359 10.69 -4.91 21.66
C ILE A 359 9.56 -5.09 22.66
N TYR A 360 8.71 -4.09 22.77
CA TYR A 360 7.58 -4.09 23.69
C TYR A 360 6.26 -4.02 22.93
N VAL A 361 5.28 -4.80 23.40
CA VAL A 361 3.89 -4.71 22.97
C VAL A 361 3.04 -4.41 24.19
N LYS A 362 2.30 -3.32 24.22
CA LYS A 362 1.35 -3.03 25.30
C LYS A 362 0.17 -3.98 25.26
N ILE A 363 -0.20 -4.53 26.41
CA ILE A 363 -1.31 -5.48 26.61
C ILE A 363 -2.21 -4.98 27.75
N PRO A 364 -3.41 -5.60 27.99
CA PRO A 364 -4.29 -5.21 29.08
C PRO A 364 -3.61 -5.17 30.46
N ASP A 365 -4.30 -4.57 31.44
CA ASP A 365 -3.92 -4.48 32.86
C ASP A 365 -2.58 -3.77 33.10
N ASP A 366 -2.30 -2.69 32.34
CA ASP A 366 -1.06 -1.92 32.40
C ASP A 366 0.21 -2.79 32.32
N LYS A 367 0.15 -3.89 31.53
CA LYS A 367 1.27 -4.77 31.27
C LYS A 367 1.84 -4.61 29.88
N MET A 368 3.05 -5.13 29.70
CA MET A 368 3.74 -5.19 28.41
C MET A 368 4.37 -6.55 28.21
N VAL A 369 4.32 -7.06 26.99
CA VAL A 369 5.19 -8.15 26.53
C VAL A 369 6.53 -7.55 26.17
N LYS A 370 7.61 -7.97 26.81
CA LYS A 370 8.98 -7.64 26.48
C LYS A 370 9.64 -8.79 25.74
N ILE A 371 9.91 -8.62 24.46
CA ILE A 371 10.71 -9.53 23.65
C ILE A 371 12.18 -9.09 23.79
N LYS A 372 13.01 -9.95 24.35
CA LYS A 372 14.40 -9.60 24.73
C LYS A 372 15.31 -9.46 23.52
N SER A 373 16.16 -8.43 23.55
CA SER A 373 17.22 -8.22 22.55
C SER A 373 18.24 -9.37 22.51
N SER A 374 18.53 -9.95 23.68
CA SER A 374 19.43 -11.08 23.87
C SER A 374 18.96 -12.41 23.23
N ASN A 375 17.74 -12.44 22.73
CA ASN A 375 17.11 -13.64 22.14
C ASN A 375 16.77 -14.77 23.15
N ASP A 376 16.68 -14.43 24.44
CA ASP A 376 16.41 -15.38 25.55
C ASP A 376 14.92 -15.53 25.86
N GLY A 377 14.05 -15.27 24.89
CA GLY A 377 12.61 -15.39 25.09
C GLY A 377 11.91 -14.04 25.25
N TYR A 378 10.74 -14.10 25.85
CA TYR A 378 9.96 -12.92 26.23
C TYR A 378 9.54 -13.03 27.70
N GLU A 379 9.14 -11.92 28.26
CA GLU A 379 8.55 -11.82 29.59
C GLU A 379 7.38 -10.85 29.61
N ILE A 380 6.49 -11.00 30.56
CA ILE A 380 5.40 -10.06 30.81
C ILE A 380 5.80 -9.23 32.02
N ILE A 381 5.85 -7.92 31.83
CA ILE A 381 6.23 -6.98 32.89
C ILE A 381 5.10 -5.99 33.15
N ASP A 382 5.09 -5.43 34.35
CA ASP A 382 4.27 -4.25 34.64
C ASP A 382 4.86 -3.03 33.94
N LYS A 383 4.01 -2.17 33.38
CA LYS A 383 4.43 -0.95 32.70
C LYS A 383 5.28 -0.03 33.60
N SER A 384 5.02 -0.05 34.93
CA SER A 384 5.80 0.70 35.92
C SER A 384 7.25 0.19 36.07
N SER A 385 7.52 -1.03 35.63
CA SER A 385 8.87 -1.63 35.66
C SER A 385 9.68 -1.37 34.38
N PHE A 386 9.17 -0.53 33.48
CA PHE A 386 9.86 -0.17 32.23
C PHE A 386 10.96 0.87 32.53
N ASP A 387 12.22 0.52 32.27
CA ASP A 387 13.40 1.35 32.49
C ASP A 387 14.50 1.21 31.42
N ASP A 388 14.19 0.54 30.30
CA ASP A 388 15.17 0.29 29.24
C ASP A 388 15.56 1.58 28.48
N ASP A 389 16.84 1.69 28.15
CA ASP A 389 17.38 2.80 27.36
C ASP A 389 17.30 2.57 25.85
N LYS A 390 17.15 1.32 25.41
CA LYS A 390 17.06 0.93 23.99
C LYS A 390 15.84 0.07 23.75
N TYR A 391 14.87 0.63 23.02
CA TYR A 391 13.58 -0.02 22.86
C TYR A 391 12.81 0.38 21.59
N VAL A 392 11.84 -0.45 21.25
CA VAL A 392 10.71 -0.12 20.37
C VAL A 392 9.43 -0.59 21.05
N ILE A 393 8.46 0.31 21.26
CA ILE A 393 7.17 -0.02 21.85
C ILE A 393 6.08 0.08 20.77
N TYR A 394 5.27 -0.98 20.67
CA TYR A 394 4.07 -1.05 19.87
C TYR A 394 2.86 -0.87 20.78
N GLN A 395 2.06 0.15 20.51
CA GLN A 395 0.82 0.43 21.24
C GLN A 395 -0.34 0.52 20.23
N LEU A 396 -1.35 -0.30 20.42
CA LEU A 396 -2.55 -0.34 19.59
C LEU A 396 -3.77 -0.71 20.44
N ASP A 397 -4.96 -0.63 19.84
CA ASP A 397 -6.21 -1.09 20.45
C ASP A 397 -6.13 -2.59 20.73
N PHE A 398 -6.54 -3.03 21.93
CA PHE A 398 -6.40 -4.42 22.34
C PHE A 398 -7.27 -5.39 21.55
N LYS A 399 -8.42 -4.94 21.02
CA LYS A 399 -9.26 -5.74 20.11
C LYS A 399 -8.52 -6.05 18.81
N LEU A 400 -7.85 -5.03 18.25
CA LEU A 400 -7.03 -5.23 17.06
C LEU A 400 -5.80 -6.09 17.35
N LEU A 401 -5.14 -5.89 18.49
CA LEU A 401 -4.03 -6.74 18.93
C LEU A 401 -4.46 -8.20 19.04
N HIS A 402 -5.61 -8.47 19.64
CA HIS A 402 -6.15 -9.82 19.76
C HIS A 402 -6.38 -10.46 18.38
N ARG A 403 -7.01 -9.75 17.44
CA ARG A 403 -7.16 -10.22 16.06
C ARG A 403 -5.81 -10.55 15.41
N ILE A 404 -4.82 -9.67 15.55
CA ILE A 404 -3.49 -9.88 14.98
C ILE A 404 -2.84 -11.13 15.57
N LEU A 405 -2.89 -11.29 16.90
CA LEU A 405 -2.30 -12.45 17.57
C LEU A 405 -3.00 -13.76 17.21
N GLN A 406 -4.29 -13.75 16.86
CA GLN A 406 -5.01 -14.91 16.33
C GLN A 406 -4.56 -15.30 14.90
N GLY A 407 -3.85 -14.43 14.20
CA GLY A 407 -3.22 -14.71 12.91
C GLY A 407 -3.78 -13.91 11.72
N PRO A 408 -3.09 -14.01 10.56
CA PRO A 408 -3.33 -13.13 9.40
C PRO A 408 -4.72 -13.28 8.76
N LYS A 409 -5.46 -14.32 9.08
CA LYS A 409 -6.87 -14.47 8.68
C LYS A 409 -7.77 -13.38 9.28
N TYR A 410 -7.44 -12.91 10.49
CA TYR A 410 -8.23 -11.93 11.25
C TYR A 410 -7.69 -10.52 11.10
N ALA A 411 -6.38 -10.33 11.30
CA ALA A 411 -5.68 -9.06 11.09
C ALA A 411 -4.17 -9.29 10.91
N HIS A 412 -3.46 -8.30 10.38
CA HIS A 412 -2.03 -8.39 10.12
C HIS A 412 -1.30 -7.14 10.64
N TRP A 413 -0.07 -7.33 11.19
CA TRP A 413 0.75 -6.24 11.71
C TRP A 413 1.02 -5.16 10.68
N ASP A 414 1.33 -5.55 9.44
CA ASP A 414 1.61 -4.61 8.37
C ASP A 414 0.38 -3.74 8.05
N ASN A 415 -0.80 -4.34 7.89
CA ASN A 415 -2.04 -3.60 7.67
C ASN A 415 -2.36 -2.65 8.83
N ALA A 416 -2.10 -3.05 10.08
CA ALA A 416 -2.28 -2.18 11.24
C ALA A 416 -1.27 -1.04 11.25
N THR A 417 -0.02 -1.28 10.82
CA THR A 417 1.02 -0.28 10.68
C THR A 417 0.68 0.72 9.59
N VAL A 418 0.41 0.25 8.37
CA VAL A 418 0.05 1.10 7.22
C VAL A 418 -1.23 1.89 7.50
N GLY A 419 -2.23 1.26 8.13
CA GLY A 419 -3.48 1.88 8.54
C GLY A 419 -3.36 2.90 9.67
N SER A 420 -2.16 3.13 10.21
CA SER A 420 -1.89 4.07 11.33
C SER A 420 -2.53 3.67 12.66
N HIS A 421 -2.85 2.38 12.85
CA HIS A 421 -3.44 1.88 14.10
C HIS A 421 -2.42 1.70 15.22
N ILE A 422 -1.12 1.65 14.90
CA ILE A 422 -0.05 1.44 15.86
C ILE A 422 0.64 2.75 16.18
N ARG A 423 0.78 3.06 17.48
CA ARG A 423 1.63 4.13 17.99
C ARG A 423 2.98 3.55 18.33
N PHE A 424 4.04 4.22 17.89
CA PHE A 424 5.42 3.81 18.10
C PHE A 424 6.14 4.75 19.04
N TYR A 425 6.86 4.14 19.97
CA TYR A 425 7.89 4.82 20.79
C TYR A 425 9.19 4.07 20.58
N ARG A 426 10.27 4.76 20.28
CA ARG A 426 11.56 4.10 20.07
C ARG A 426 12.72 4.98 20.54
N LYS A 427 13.74 4.32 21.07
CA LYS A 427 14.99 4.95 21.48
C LYS A 427 16.14 3.97 21.26
N PRO A 428 17.23 4.36 20.57
CA PRO A 428 17.35 5.59 19.76
C PRO A 428 16.37 5.59 18.58
N ASP A 429 16.13 6.78 18.02
CA ASP A 429 15.24 6.96 16.86
C ASP A 429 15.93 6.49 15.56
N VAL A 430 16.13 5.19 15.47
CA VAL A 430 16.69 4.50 14.30
C VAL A 430 15.70 3.45 13.82
N TYR A 431 15.38 3.51 12.53
CA TYR A 431 14.49 2.53 11.90
C TYR A 431 15.24 1.24 11.57
N GLU A 432 14.86 0.15 12.21
CA GLU A 432 15.36 -1.19 11.95
C GLU A 432 14.31 -2.01 11.22
N LYS A 433 14.42 -2.10 9.90
CA LYS A 433 13.46 -2.83 9.05
C LYS A 433 13.18 -4.25 9.56
N LYS A 434 14.23 -4.97 9.98
CA LYS A 434 14.13 -6.36 10.45
C LYS A 434 13.27 -6.53 11.71
N ILE A 435 13.16 -5.52 12.60
CA ILE A 435 12.22 -5.56 13.72
C ILE A 435 10.79 -5.67 13.19
N HIS A 436 10.40 -4.75 12.29
CA HIS A 436 9.05 -4.73 11.73
C HIS A 436 8.77 -5.99 10.91
N TRP A 437 9.77 -6.47 10.18
CA TRP A 437 9.67 -7.72 9.42
C TRP A 437 9.41 -8.93 10.32
N CYS A 438 10.14 -9.07 11.44
CA CYS A 438 9.90 -10.14 12.41
C CYS A 438 8.54 -9.99 13.10
N MET A 439 8.11 -8.75 13.41
CA MET A 439 6.80 -8.50 14.01
C MET A 439 5.64 -8.95 13.13
N ASN A 440 5.78 -8.95 11.81
CA ASN A 440 4.75 -9.50 10.91
C ASN A 440 4.47 -10.99 11.14
N TYR A 441 5.38 -11.69 11.81
CA TYR A 441 5.24 -13.11 12.21
C TYR A 441 4.89 -13.29 13.69
N PHE A 442 4.73 -12.20 14.46
CA PHE A 442 4.33 -12.27 15.87
C PHE A 442 2.82 -12.50 16.00
N HIS A 443 2.38 -13.71 15.68
CA HIS A 443 0.98 -14.17 15.73
C HIS A 443 0.93 -15.70 15.91
N SER A 444 -0.23 -16.23 16.34
CA SER A 444 -0.43 -17.67 16.56
C SER A 444 -0.60 -18.48 15.25
#